data_c093c33da4486ad9d3a9b19d26b074f2
#
_entry.id   c093c33da4486ad9d3a9b19d26b074f2
#
_cell.length_a   1.000
_cell.length_b   1.000
_cell.length_c   1.000
_cell.angle_alpha   90.00
_cell.angle_beta   90.00
_cell.angle_gamma   90.00
#
_symmetry.space_group_name_H-M   'P 1'
#
loop_
_entity.id
_entity.type
_entity.pdbx_description
1 polymer ?
#
loop_
_entity_poly.entity_id
_entity_poly.type
_entity_poly.pdbx_seq_one_letter_code
_entity_poly.pdbx_strand_id
1 'polypeptide(L)'
;MKATAVLPLLALLACGPAAGSPALVLKGVTVIDMTGAAPRPGMTVVVRDGRIESVAAEASVPEGARIVDAGGKFLIPGLWDMHVHLWGSPERLFPLFLANGVTGVRDMASPAEQIFRLREEVRSGKALGPRIVACGPQLDGPGPAPGHAIPVANAEEARQAVQSLKKMGADCVKPHDRVPRDAYFAVVEEAKRAGLPVEGHVPNEVTLAEASDAGQRSIEHLGGIFDACSSAAAEIERLKSAPPPKDPSEFPRRIAARGTLALDTYSPEICGRLFARFVRNGTWQVPTLATTYGRTFIDDLSRRDDPRLRYIPKEQRESWKPENDFFARFRTPEYVAYQKRYWAETLKVVGAMHRAGVPILAGTDLSLAYVYPGFSLHDELAFLVEAGLPPLEALKAATIGPARFLGLDGTLGTIEPGKITDLVLLDADPLADIRNTRRIAGVVVNGRWLGPEELKGMLDRAAADAAR
;
A
#
# COMPACT_ATOMS: atom_id res chain seq x y z
N MET A 1 -29.41 10.76 4.09
CA MET A 1 -29.35 9.43 3.43
C MET A 1 -28.60 8.51 4.37
N LYS A 2 -29.21 7.38 4.75
CA LYS A 2 -28.70 6.49 5.78
C LYS A 2 -27.43 5.78 5.30
N ALA A 3 -26.32 5.92 6.06
CA ALA A 3 -25.10 5.16 5.86
C ALA A 3 -25.43 3.66 5.98
N THR A 4 -25.27 2.93 4.90
CA THR A 4 -25.33 1.46 4.90
C THR A 4 -24.10 0.96 5.65
N ALA A 5 -24.32 0.42 6.83
CA ALA A 5 -23.27 -0.16 7.67
C ALA A 5 -22.58 -1.31 6.90
N VAL A 6 -21.32 -1.13 6.58
CA VAL A 6 -20.42 -2.20 6.16
C VAL A 6 -20.04 -2.96 7.44
N LEU A 7 -20.67 -4.08 7.70
CA LEU A 7 -20.20 -5.10 8.65
C LEU A 7 -19.50 -6.20 7.84
N PRO A 8 -18.50 -6.86 8.38
CA PRO A 8 -17.60 -6.58 9.48
C PRO A 8 -16.12 -6.86 9.17
N LEU A 9 -15.29 -5.87 9.15
CA LEU A 9 -13.83 -6.04 9.34
C LEU A 9 -13.46 -6.27 10.84
N LEU A 10 -14.44 -6.47 11.71
CA LEU A 10 -14.25 -6.73 13.15
C LEU A 10 -13.36 -7.96 13.47
N ALA A 11 -13.22 -8.89 12.52
CA ALA A 11 -12.36 -10.06 12.67
C ALA A 11 -10.85 -9.73 12.67
N LEU A 12 -10.43 -8.59 12.11
CA LEU A 12 -9.02 -8.13 12.13
C LEU A 12 -8.53 -7.73 13.52
N LEU A 13 -9.43 -7.57 14.49
CA LEU A 13 -9.16 -6.94 15.79
C LEU A 13 -8.85 -7.94 16.91
N ALA A 14 -8.92 -9.24 16.67
CA ALA A 14 -8.88 -10.27 17.72
C ALA A 14 -7.48 -10.78 18.11
N CYS A 15 -6.42 -9.96 17.99
CA CYS A 15 -5.11 -10.31 18.51
C CYS A 15 -4.72 -9.31 19.61
N GLY A 16 -5.06 -9.65 20.87
CA GLY A 16 -4.47 -9.04 22.05
C GLY A 16 -3.33 -9.92 22.58
N PRO A 17 -2.35 -9.36 23.33
CA PRO A 17 -1.41 -10.17 24.08
C PRO A 17 -2.18 -11.09 25.03
N ALA A 18 -1.56 -12.23 25.41
CA ALA A 18 -2.14 -13.12 26.40
C ALA A 18 -2.56 -12.30 27.64
N ALA A 19 -3.77 -12.53 28.13
CA ALA A 19 -4.26 -11.87 29.33
C ALA A 19 -3.24 -12.08 30.49
N GLY A 20 -2.82 -10.99 31.12
CA GLY A 20 -1.81 -11.02 32.19
C GLY A 20 -0.38 -10.63 31.78
N SER A 21 -0.14 -10.18 30.54
CA SER A 21 1.16 -9.59 30.18
C SER A 21 1.41 -8.29 30.96
N PRO A 22 2.67 -8.03 31.43
CA PRO A 22 3.00 -6.76 32.05
C PRO A 22 2.62 -5.57 31.15
N ALA A 23 2.11 -4.50 31.77
CA ALA A 23 1.87 -3.26 31.05
C ALA A 23 3.18 -2.72 30.45
N LEU A 24 3.10 -2.07 29.27
CA LEU A 24 4.22 -1.37 28.65
C LEU A 24 4.04 0.13 28.89
N VAL A 25 5.11 0.82 29.28
CA VAL A 25 5.12 2.27 29.48
C VAL A 25 6.22 2.89 28.62
N LEU A 26 5.84 3.76 27.69
CA LEU A 26 6.77 4.60 26.93
C LEU A 26 6.82 5.97 27.60
N LYS A 27 7.95 6.32 28.25
CA LYS A 27 8.06 7.51 29.10
C LYS A 27 8.82 8.62 28.42
N GLY A 28 8.30 9.85 28.48
CA GLY A 28 9.01 11.08 28.04
C GLY A 28 8.98 11.30 26.52
N VAL A 29 8.09 10.62 25.79
CA VAL A 29 8.03 10.62 24.33
C VAL A 29 7.29 11.85 23.75
N THR A 30 7.70 12.31 22.58
CA THR A 30 6.89 13.26 21.78
C THR A 30 5.85 12.46 20.98
N VAL A 31 4.57 12.65 21.25
CA VAL A 31 3.46 11.96 20.57
C VAL A 31 2.99 12.77 19.36
N ILE A 32 3.02 12.15 18.18
CA ILE A 32 2.40 12.63 16.93
C ILE A 32 1.20 11.73 16.68
N ASP A 33 0.03 12.14 17.15
CA ASP A 33 -1.14 11.26 17.31
C ASP A 33 -1.99 11.05 16.05
N MET A 34 -1.69 11.73 14.94
CA MET A 34 -2.43 11.71 13.66
C MET A 34 -3.88 12.25 13.74
N THR A 35 -4.29 12.88 14.84
CA THR A 35 -5.60 13.54 14.91
C THR A 35 -5.63 14.89 14.17
N GLY A 36 -4.46 15.45 13.89
CA GLY A 36 -4.28 16.80 13.36
C GLY A 36 -3.85 17.82 14.42
N ALA A 37 -3.76 17.41 15.67
CA ALA A 37 -3.20 18.23 16.76
C ALA A 37 -1.67 18.40 16.59
N ALA A 38 -1.11 19.42 17.21
CA ALA A 38 0.34 19.61 17.28
C ALA A 38 1.02 18.46 18.06
N PRO A 39 2.27 18.10 17.74
CA PRO A 39 3.03 17.12 18.50
C PRO A 39 3.09 17.48 19.99
N ARG A 40 2.89 16.48 20.86
CA ARG A 40 2.88 16.64 22.32
C ARG A 40 4.15 16.08 22.94
N PRO A 41 5.12 16.91 23.36
CA PRO A 41 6.37 16.44 23.95
C PRO A 41 6.18 15.97 25.40
N GLY A 42 7.12 15.13 25.89
CA GLY A 42 7.21 14.71 27.28
C GLY A 42 6.07 13.80 27.77
N MET A 43 5.35 13.16 26.86
CA MET A 43 4.20 12.32 27.21
C MET A 43 4.63 10.95 27.73
N THR A 44 3.83 10.39 28.59
CA THR A 44 3.88 8.98 29.02
C THR A 44 2.70 8.25 28.39
N VAL A 45 2.99 7.20 27.64
CA VAL A 45 1.97 6.34 27.00
C VAL A 45 1.98 4.98 27.73
N VAL A 46 0.83 4.62 28.30
CA VAL A 46 0.62 3.35 28.97
C VAL A 46 -0.18 2.42 28.08
N VAL A 47 0.34 1.21 27.90
CA VAL A 47 -0.26 0.16 27.10
C VAL A 47 -0.59 -1.03 28.00
N ARG A 48 -1.83 -1.50 27.93
CA ARG A 48 -2.30 -2.69 28.65
C ARG A 48 -3.20 -3.53 27.74
N ASP A 49 -3.04 -4.83 27.76
CA ASP A 49 -3.86 -5.79 27.00
C ASP A 49 -4.02 -5.42 25.51
N GLY A 50 -2.92 -4.96 24.90
CA GLY A 50 -2.88 -4.60 23.49
C GLY A 50 -3.61 -3.28 23.13
N ARG A 51 -3.97 -2.48 24.14
CA ARG A 51 -4.63 -1.17 23.95
C ARG A 51 -3.88 -0.05 24.65
N ILE A 52 -4.04 1.16 24.11
CA ILE A 52 -3.58 2.38 24.77
C ILE A 52 -4.52 2.62 25.96
N GLU A 53 -3.99 2.52 27.16
CA GLU A 53 -4.72 2.82 28.41
C GLU A 53 -4.77 4.33 28.65
N SER A 54 -3.61 5.00 28.53
CA SER A 54 -3.52 6.45 28.73
C SER A 54 -2.40 7.10 27.95
N VAL A 55 -2.57 8.42 27.68
CA VAL A 55 -1.58 9.29 27.04
C VAL A 55 -1.59 10.61 27.82
N ALA A 56 -0.64 10.82 28.72
CA ALA A 56 -0.59 12.01 29.60
C ALA A 56 0.86 12.41 29.91
N ALA A 57 1.12 13.66 30.27
CA ALA A 57 2.44 14.11 30.71
C ALA A 57 2.85 13.37 32.01
N GLU A 58 1.89 13.22 32.94
CA GLU A 58 2.04 12.47 34.18
C GLU A 58 0.99 11.35 34.18
N ALA A 59 1.37 10.14 33.74
CA ALA A 59 0.53 8.96 33.84
C ALA A 59 1.01 8.08 35.00
N SER A 60 0.06 7.46 35.70
CA SER A 60 0.38 6.44 36.70
C SER A 60 1.06 5.25 36.02
N VAL A 61 2.24 4.87 36.53
CA VAL A 61 2.97 3.69 36.04
C VAL A 61 2.46 2.47 36.78
N PRO A 62 1.86 1.49 36.09
CA PRO A 62 1.39 0.26 36.76
C PRO A 62 2.54 -0.51 37.42
N GLU A 63 2.26 -1.14 38.56
CA GLU A 63 3.21 -2.03 39.21
C GLU A 63 3.62 -3.18 38.27
N GLY A 64 4.91 -3.49 38.21
CA GLY A 64 5.46 -4.55 37.37
C GLY A 64 5.48 -4.20 35.85
N ALA A 65 5.16 -2.97 35.49
CA ALA A 65 5.18 -2.54 34.07
C ALA A 65 6.61 -2.57 33.49
N ARG A 66 6.72 -2.95 32.22
CA ARG A 66 7.94 -2.74 31.43
C ARG A 66 8.05 -1.27 31.05
N ILE A 67 9.06 -0.57 31.54
CA ILE A 67 9.30 0.85 31.24
C ILE A 67 10.34 0.95 30.14
N VAL A 68 10.04 1.73 29.10
CA VAL A 68 10.95 2.12 28.03
C VAL A 68 11.16 3.63 28.14
N ASP A 69 12.40 4.05 28.37
CA ASP A 69 12.77 5.46 28.28
C ASP A 69 12.73 5.90 26.80
N ALA A 70 11.80 6.81 26.50
CA ALA A 70 11.57 7.35 25.17
C ALA A 70 11.84 8.86 25.11
N GLY A 71 12.61 9.38 26.08
CA GLY A 71 13.04 10.78 26.11
C GLY A 71 13.72 11.20 24.81
N GLY A 72 13.30 12.32 24.22
CA GLY A 72 13.82 12.83 22.95
C GLY A 72 13.41 12.08 21.70
N LYS A 73 12.57 11.03 21.83
CA LYS A 73 12.05 10.25 20.70
C LYS A 73 10.63 10.65 20.32
N PHE A 74 10.18 10.14 19.16
CA PHE A 74 8.87 10.46 18.58
C PHE A 74 8.04 9.19 18.40
N LEU A 75 6.78 9.25 18.80
CA LEU A 75 5.85 8.12 18.69
C LEU A 75 4.78 8.44 17.66
N ILE A 76 4.64 7.53 16.69
CA ILE A 76 3.59 7.55 15.67
C ILE A 76 2.79 6.25 15.70
N PRO A 77 1.56 6.21 15.14
CA PRO A 77 0.87 4.95 14.90
C PRO A 77 1.69 4.04 13.98
N GLY A 78 1.46 2.73 14.07
CA GLY A 78 2.04 1.75 13.15
C GLY A 78 1.71 2.05 11.69
N LEU A 79 2.70 1.85 10.83
CA LEU A 79 2.59 2.13 9.40
C LEU A 79 1.85 1.00 8.68
N TRP A 80 1.11 1.35 7.63
CA TRP A 80 0.43 0.45 6.72
C TRP A 80 0.95 0.58 5.30
N ASP A 81 1.26 -0.56 4.67
CA ASP A 81 1.51 -0.65 3.23
C ASP A 81 0.24 -1.11 2.53
N MET A 82 -0.43 -0.20 1.83
CA MET A 82 -1.75 -0.43 1.26
C MET A 82 -1.74 -1.10 -0.12
N HIS A 83 -0.57 -1.56 -0.58
CA HIS A 83 -0.46 -2.37 -1.79
C HIS A 83 0.77 -3.27 -1.75
N VAL A 84 0.57 -4.53 -1.42
CA VAL A 84 1.61 -5.55 -1.44
C VAL A 84 1.11 -6.82 -2.13
N HIS A 85 2.05 -7.67 -2.55
CA HIS A 85 1.80 -9.02 -3.01
C HIS A 85 2.64 -10.00 -2.18
N LEU A 86 1.97 -10.84 -1.40
CA LEU A 86 2.61 -11.78 -0.48
C LEU A 86 2.77 -13.16 -1.15
N TRP A 87 3.56 -13.21 -2.22
CA TRP A 87 3.82 -14.44 -2.99
C TRP A 87 4.99 -15.27 -2.41
N GLY A 88 5.06 -16.53 -2.81
CA GLY A 88 6.17 -17.43 -2.47
C GLY A 88 6.19 -17.82 -1.00
N SER A 89 7.17 -17.32 -0.24
CA SER A 89 7.33 -17.59 1.20
C SER A 89 7.16 -16.30 2.00
N PRO A 90 5.93 -15.77 2.11
CA PRO A 90 5.68 -14.43 2.66
C PRO A 90 6.01 -14.33 4.15
N GLU A 91 6.06 -15.43 4.90
CA GLU A 91 6.48 -15.43 6.30
C GLU A 91 7.91 -14.90 6.49
N ARG A 92 8.76 -15.03 5.46
CA ARG A 92 10.13 -14.47 5.45
C ARG A 92 10.14 -12.96 5.36
N LEU A 93 9.05 -12.34 4.87
CA LEU A 93 8.91 -10.90 4.74
C LEU A 93 8.46 -10.22 6.04
N PHE A 94 7.78 -10.94 6.94
CA PHE A 94 7.23 -10.39 8.18
C PHE A 94 8.27 -9.70 9.06
N PRO A 95 9.47 -10.28 9.28
CA PRO A 95 10.53 -9.60 10.02
C PRO A 95 10.95 -8.27 9.39
N LEU A 96 10.96 -8.19 8.04
CA LEU A 96 11.33 -6.97 7.33
C LEU A 96 10.25 -5.90 7.48
N PHE A 97 8.97 -6.25 7.38
CA PHE A 97 7.87 -5.32 7.64
C PHE A 97 7.95 -4.77 9.06
N LEU A 98 8.00 -5.63 10.06
CA LEU A 98 7.99 -5.21 11.46
C LEU A 98 9.22 -4.39 11.83
N ALA A 99 10.41 -4.77 11.34
CA ALA A 99 11.65 -4.03 11.60
C ALA A 99 11.64 -2.63 10.96
N ASN A 100 10.78 -2.41 9.97
CA ASN A 100 10.54 -1.12 9.34
C ASN A 100 9.24 -0.43 9.83
N GLY A 101 8.67 -0.86 10.96
CA GLY A 101 7.49 -0.24 11.55
C GLY A 101 6.19 -0.45 10.77
N VAL A 102 6.19 -1.34 9.77
CA VAL A 102 4.99 -1.70 9.00
C VAL A 102 4.22 -2.76 9.78
N THR A 103 3.14 -2.35 10.42
CA THR A 103 2.31 -3.19 11.28
C THR A 103 1.02 -3.65 10.62
N GLY A 104 0.73 -3.16 9.42
CA GLY A 104 -0.40 -3.59 8.62
C GLY A 104 -0.08 -3.56 7.12
N VAL A 105 -0.68 -4.49 6.37
CA VAL A 105 -0.54 -4.59 4.92
C VAL A 105 -1.87 -4.92 4.28
N ARG A 106 -2.10 -4.42 3.04
CA ARG A 106 -3.19 -4.86 2.19
C ARG A 106 -2.61 -5.67 1.03
N ASP A 107 -2.86 -6.99 1.05
CA ASP A 107 -2.50 -7.89 -0.04
C ASP A 107 -3.50 -7.79 -1.19
N MET A 108 -2.99 -7.42 -2.37
CA MET A 108 -3.81 -7.09 -3.52
C MET A 108 -3.95 -8.22 -4.54
N ALA A 109 -3.13 -9.27 -4.45
CA ALA A 109 -3.36 -10.52 -5.18
C ALA A 109 -2.39 -11.60 -4.70
N SER A 110 -2.91 -12.65 -4.09
CA SER A 110 -2.15 -13.83 -3.68
C SER A 110 -3.02 -15.09 -3.80
N PRO A 111 -2.42 -16.29 -3.89
CA PRO A 111 -3.18 -17.54 -3.85
C PRO A 111 -4.04 -17.61 -2.60
N ALA A 112 -5.34 -17.93 -2.77
CA ALA A 112 -6.35 -17.85 -1.71
C ALA A 112 -5.99 -18.65 -0.45
N GLU A 113 -5.62 -19.92 -0.62
CA GLU A 113 -5.27 -20.81 0.49
C GLU A 113 -4.11 -20.24 1.32
N GLN A 114 -3.09 -19.72 0.65
CA GLN A 114 -1.92 -19.16 1.30
C GLN A 114 -2.26 -17.90 2.10
N ILE A 115 -2.92 -16.91 1.45
CA ILE A 115 -3.09 -15.59 2.07
C ILE A 115 -4.11 -15.61 3.21
N PHE A 116 -5.20 -16.37 3.07
CA PHE A 116 -6.21 -16.45 4.14
C PHE A 116 -5.72 -17.27 5.33
N ARG A 117 -4.89 -18.32 5.11
CA ARG A 117 -4.18 -19.02 6.20
C ARG A 117 -3.24 -18.07 6.94
N LEU A 118 -2.40 -17.32 6.24
CA LEU A 118 -1.46 -16.37 6.85
C LEU A 118 -2.17 -15.28 7.65
N ARG A 119 -3.24 -14.71 7.09
CA ARG A 119 -4.06 -13.72 7.81
C ARG A 119 -4.56 -14.30 9.13
N GLU A 120 -5.05 -15.55 9.13
CA GLU A 120 -5.55 -16.20 10.32
C GLU A 120 -4.43 -16.52 11.33
N GLU A 121 -3.25 -16.94 10.87
CA GLU A 121 -2.10 -17.21 11.72
C GLU A 121 -1.59 -15.94 12.42
N VAL A 122 -1.56 -14.81 11.72
CA VAL A 122 -1.23 -13.51 12.33
C VAL A 122 -2.34 -13.07 13.29
N ARG A 123 -3.61 -13.18 12.85
CA ARG A 123 -4.78 -12.79 13.65
C ARG A 123 -4.89 -13.56 14.97
N SER A 124 -4.58 -14.86 14.95
CA SER A 124 -4.62 -15.72 16.16
C SER A 124 -3.36 -15.60 17.01
N GLY A 125 -2.34 -14.83 16.59
CA GLY A 125 -1.06 -14.72 17.28
C GLY A 125 -0.13 -15.94 17.10
N LYS A 126 -0.48 -16.90 16.24
CA LYS A 126 0.37 -18.04 15.89
C LYS A 126 1.62 -17.60 15.13
N ALA A 127 1.50 -16.57 14.30
CA ALA A 127 2.62 -15.93 13.63
C ALA A 127 2.76 -14.47 14.05
N LEU A 128 4.00 -14.01 14.28
CA LEU A 128 4.31 -12.61 14.51
C LEU A 128 4.50 -11.93 13.14
N GLY A 129 3.56 -11.09 12.76
CA GLY A 129 3.55 -10.41 11.46
C GLY A 129 2.68 -9.15 11.46
N PRO A 130 2.67 -8.40 10.36
CA PRO A 130 1.75 -7.29 10.18
C PRO A 130 0.31 -7.79 10.07
N ARG A 131 -0.68 -6.98 10.43
CA ARG A 131 -2.10 -7.26 10.14
C ARG A 131 -2.29 -7.36 8.63
N ILE A 132 -3.07 -8.32 8.17
CA ILE A 132 -3.28 -8.58 6.75
C ILE A 132 -4.74 -8.33 6.40
N VAL A 133 -4.99 -7.40 5.48
CA VAL A 133 -6.21 -7.28 4.69
C VAL A 133 -5.94 -7.97 3.36
N ALA A 134 -6.80 -8.87 2.90
CA ALA A 134 -6.54 -9.71 1.75
C ALA A 134 -7.69 -9.73 0.75
N CYS A 135 -7.44 -9.31 -0.50
CA CYS A 135 -8.39 -9.49 -1.60
C CYS A 135 -8.44 -10.95 -2.10
N GLY A 136 -7.37 -11.75 -1.83
CA GLY A 136 -7.19 -13.06 -2.43
C GLY A 136 -6.82 -12.96 -3.92
N PRO A 137 -7.14 -13.97 -4.76
CA PRO A 137 -6.86 -13.93 -6.19
C PRO A 137 -7.53 -12.72 -6.86
N GLN A 138 -6.78 -12.02 -7.72
CA GLN A 138 -7.35 -10.96 -8.55
C GLN A 138 -8.27 -11.54 -9.63
N LEU A 139 -9.20 -10.75 -10.14
CA LEU A 139 -9.98 -11.08 -11.32
C LEU A 139 -9.30 -10.51 -12.56
N ASP A 140 -9.06 -11.33 -13.58
CA ASP A 140 -8.44 -10.88 -14.82
C ASP A 140 -9.20 -11.45 -16.04
N GLY A 141 -8.93 -10.93 -17.23
CA GLY A 141 -9.56 -11.37 -18.46
C GLY A 141 -9.16 -12.78 -18.88
N PRO A 142 -9.77 -13.30 -19.96
CA PRO A 142 -9.48 -14.62 -20.50
C PRO A 142 -8.01 -14.82 -20.84
N GLY A 143 -7.54 -16.06 -20.71
CA GLY A 143 -6.18 -16.47 -21.05
C GLY A 143 -5.46 -17.19 -19.91
N PRO A 144 -4.17 -17.52 -20.08
CA PRO A 144 -3.41 -18.12 -19.00
C PRO A 144 -3.42 -17.22 -17.78
N ALA A 145 -3.99 -17.72 -16.68
CA ALA A 145 -4.03 -17.02 -15.41
C ALA A 145 -2.98 -17.62 -14.48
N PRO A 146 -2.11 -16.80 -13.86
CA PRO A 146 -1.24 -17.27 -12.78
C PRO A 146 -2.10 -17.72 -11.59
N GLY A 147 -1.54 -18.52 -10.67
CA GLY A 147 -2.25 -19.09 -9.53
C GLY A 147 -2.84 -18.05 -8.54
N HIS A 148 -2.53 -16.76 -8.73
CA HIS A 148 -3.09 -15.63 -7.99
C HIS A 148 -4.15 -14.85 -8.78
N ALA A 149 -4.72 -15.42 -9.87
CA ALA A 149 -5.77 -14.80 -10.66
C ALA A 149 -6.90 -15.79 -10.99
N ILE A 150 -8.12 -15.29 -11.02
CA ILE A 150 -9.32 -15.98 -11.49
C ILE A 150 -9.69 -15.35 -12.84
N PRO A 151 -9.69 -16.12 -13.96
CA PRO A 151 -10.11 -15.59 -15.24
C PRO A 151 -11.62 -15.39 -15.27
N VAL A 152 -12.06 -14.26 -15.84
CA VAL A 152 -13.47 -13.94 -16.08
C VAL A 152 -13.65 -13.42 -17.50
N ALA A 153 -14.54 -14.06 -18.29
CA ALA A 153 -14.75 -13.73 -19.69
C ALA A 153 -16.08 -12.99 -19.93
N ASN A 154 -16.99 -13.02 -18.97
CA ASN A 154 -18.34 -12.47 -19.10
C ASN A 154 -18.94 -12.14 -17.73
N ALA A 155 -20.12 -11.50 -17.74
CA ALA A 155 -20.82 -11.07 -16.55
C ALA A 155 -21.22 -12.22 -15.60
N GLU A 156 -21.52 -13.41 -16.11
CA GLU A 156 -21.92 -14.54 -15.28
C GLU A 156 -20.72 -15.12 -14.52
N GLU A 157 -19.60 -15.34 -15.21
CA GLU A 157 -18.34 -15.78 -14.58
C GLU A 157 -17.85 -14.77 -13.54
N ALA A 158 -18.03 -13.48 -13.82
CA ALA A 158 -17.68 -12.39 -12.90
C ALA A 158 -18.49 -12.48 -11.59
N ARG A 159 -19.80 -12.69 -11.65
CA ARG A 159 -20.63 -12.87 -10.45
C ARG A 159 -20.23 -14.10 -9.64
N GLN A 160 -20.00 -15.23 -10.32
CA GLN A 160 -19.56 -16.47 -9.68
C GLN A 160 -18.20 -16.30 -8.98
N ALA A 161 -17.28 -15.59 -9.62
CA ALA A 161 -15.95 -15.29 -9.04
C ALA A 161 -16.06 -14.44 -7.77
N VAL A 162 -16.90 -13.40 -7.77
CA VAL A 162 -17.15 -12.56 -6.57
C VAL A 162 -17.77 -13.40 -5.44
N GLN A 163 -18.74 -14.25 -5.73
CA GLN A 163 -19.35 -15.14 -4.73
C GLN A 163 -18.33 -16.13 -4.16
N SER A 164 -17.44 -16.64 -5.02
CA SER A 164 -16.35 -17.53 -4.60
C SER A 164 -15.37 -16.80 -3.65
N LEU A 165 -14.93 -15.59 -4.00
CA LEU A 165 -14.09 -14.76 -3.13
C LEU A 165 -14.76 -14.47 -1.79
N LYS A 166 -16.06 -14.12 -1.79
CA LYS A 166 -16.83 -13.92 -0.55
C LYS A 166 -16.82 -15.16 0.32
N LYS A 167 -17.09 -16.33 -0.28
CA LYS A 167 -17.10 -17.64 0.43
C LYS A 167 -15.76 -17.99 1.01
N MET A 168 -14.65 -17.65 0.33
CA MET A 168 -13.29 -17.85 0.81
C MET A 168 -12.90 -16.84 1.91
N GLY A 169 -13.70 -15.80 2.15
CA GLY A 169 -13.45 -14.80 3.18
C GLY A 169 -12.58 -13.64 2.72
N ALA A 170 -12.58 -13.29 1.43
CA ALA A 170 -11.90 -12.10 0.93
C ALA A 170 -12.44 -10.82 1.59
N ASP A 171 -11.55 -9.85 1.82
CA ASP A 171 -11.89 -8.54 2.37
C ASP A 171 -12.26 -7.53 1.27
N CYS A 172 -11.84 -7.78 0.03
CA CYS A 172 -12.04 -6.95 -1.16
C CYS A 172 -12.04 -7.78 -2.44
N VAL A 173 -12.43 -7.16 -3.55
CA VAL A 173 -12.34 -7.73 -4.90
C VAL A 173 -11.40 -6.87 -5.72
N LYS A 174 -10.35 -7.47 -6.31
CA LYS A 174 -9.39 -6.78 -7.16
C LYS A 174 -9.60 -7.12 -8.64
N PRO A 175 -10.22 -6.25 -9.46
CA PRO A 175 -10.17 -6.35 -10.92
C PRO A 175 -8.78 -5.97 -11.44
N HIS A 176 -8.40 -6.56 -12.59
CA HIS A 176 -7.15 -6.29 -13.29
C HIS A 176 -7.42 -5.80 -14.73
N ASP A 177 -6.36 -5.46 -15.47
CA ASP A 177 -6.40 -4.71 -16.74
C ASP A 177 -7.25 -5.34 -17.86
N ARG A 178 -7.34 -6.68 -17.93
CA ARG A 178 -7.95 -7.40 -19.03
C ARG A 178 -9.39 -7.83 -18.77
N VAL A 179 -9.97 -7.52 -17.61
CA VAL A 179 -11.38 -7.83 -17.32
C VAL A 179 -12.26 -7.15 -18.38
N PRO A 180 -13.12 -7.88 -19.11
CA PRO A 180 -14.04 -7.29 -20.08
C PRO A 180 -14.99 -6.28 -19.43
N ARG A 181 -15.43 -5.30 -20.18
CA ARG A 181 -16.28 -4.21 -19.68
C ARG A 181 -17.55 -4.70 -18.98
N ASP A 182 -18.30 -5.61 -19.61
CA ASP A 182 -19.54 -6.17 -19.06
C ASP A 182 -19.28 -7.00 -17.77
N ALA A 183 -18.18 -7.77 -17.77
CA ALA A 183 -17.74 -8.50 -16.60
C ALA A 183 -17.37 -7.56 -15.45
N TYR A 184 -16.66 -6.44 -15.72
CA TYR A 184 -16.30 -5.46 -14.71
C TYR A 184 -17.53 -4.86 -14.00
N PHE A 185 -18.54 -4.43 -14.75
CA PHE A 185 -19.74 -3.87 -14.13
C PHE A 185 -20.53 -4.94 -13.36
N ALA A 186 -20.51 -6.19 -13.81
CA ALA A 186 -21.06 -7.31 -13.06
C ALA A 186 -20.29 -7.59 -11.76
N VAL A 187 -18.93 -7.47 -11.78
CA VAL A 187 -18.11 -7.52 -10.56
C VAL A 187 -18.55 -6.44 -9.57
N VAL A 188 -18.65 -5.18 -10.01
CA VAL A 188 -19.02 -4.06 -9.13
C VAL A 188 -20.41 -4.26 -8.52
N GLU A 189 -21.37 -4.65 -9.33
CA GLU A 189 -22.75 -4.89 -8.88
C GLU A 189 -22.82 -6.04 -7.86
N GLU A 190 -22.17 -7.16 -8.16
CA GLU A 190 -22.19 -8.35 -7.29
C GLU A 190 -21.37 -8.15 -6.01
N ALA A 191 -20.21 -7.48 -6.09
CA ALA A 191 -19.41 -7.12 -4.92
C ALA A 191 -20.21 -6.23 -3.97
N LYS A 192 -20.96 -5.25 -4.50
CA LYS A 192 -21.86 -4.43 -3.69
C LYS A 192 -22.95 -5.25 -2.98
N ARG A 193 -23.54 -6.25 -3.66
CA ARG A 193 -24.52 -7.19 -3.03
C ARG A 193 -23.87 -8.05 -1.95
N ALA A 194 -22.63 -8.49 -2.20
CA ALA A 194 -21.85 -9.30 -1.26
C ALA A 194 -21.27 -8.48 -0.08
N GLY A 195 -21.36 -7.15 -0.11
CA GLY A 195 -20.75 -6.27 0.88
C GLY A 195 -19.21 -6.26 0.81
N LEU A 196 -18.64 -6.47 -0.38
CA LEU A 196 -17.20 -6.38 -0.63
C LEU A 196 -16.88 -5.09 -1.40
N PRO A 197 -15.88 -4.31 -1.00
CA PRO A 197 -15.40 -3.21 -1.81
C PRO A 197 -14.67 -3.73 -3.06
N VAL A 198 -14.76 -2.97 -4.16
CA VAL A 198 -13.95 -3.17 -5.37
C VAL A 198 -12.77 -2.21 -5.31
N GLU A 199 -11.57 -2.75 -5.39
CA GLU A 199 -10.30 -2.05 -5.20
C GLU A 199 -9.27 -2.62 -6.19
N GLY A 200 -8.52 -1.81 -6.91
CA GLY A 200 -7.54 -2.35 -7.86
C GLY A 200 -7.37 -1.55 -9.12
N HIS A 201 -7.06 -2.24 -10.22
CA HIS A 201 -6.93 -1.60 -11.52
C HIS A 201 -8.31 -1.20 -12.08
N VAL A 202 -8.31 -0.22 -12.95
CA VAL A 202 -9.45 0.02 -13.83
C VAL A 202 -9.17 -0.70 -15.15
N PRO A 203 -10.03 -1.64 -15.57
CA PRO A 203 -9.81 -2.39 -16.80
C PRO A 203 -9.66 -1.49 -18.03
N ASN A 204 -8.91 -1.99 -19.01
CA ASN A 204 -8.58 -1.20 -20.22
C ASN A 204 -9.80 -0.67 -20.99
N GLU A 205 -10.95 -1.34 -20.92
CA GLU A 205 -12.20 -0.96 -21.58
C GLU A 205 -13.10 -0.06 -20.74
N VAL A 206 -12.65 0.34 -19.55
CA VAL A 206 -13.41 1.17 -18.61
C VAL A 206 -12.63 2.46 -18.33
N THR A 207 -13.32 3.59 -18.33
CA THR A 207 -12.70 4.87 -17.97
C THR A 207 -12.61 5.03 -16.45
N LEU A 208 -11.63 5.82 -15.98
CA LEU A 208 -11.49 6.16 -14.56
C LEU A 208 -12.74 6.85 -14.01
N ALA A 209 -13.43 7.62 -14.84
CA ALA A 209 -14.67 8.29 -14.48
C ALA A 209 -15.79 7.28 -14.24
N GLU A 210 -15.96 6.31 -15.12
CA GLU A 210 -16.98 5.26 -15.00
C GLU A 210 -16.69 4.35 -13.78
N ALA A 211 -15.43 3.98 -13.57
CA ALA A 211 -15.04 3.17 -12.42
C ALA A 211 -15.35 3.89 -11.09
N SER A 212 -15.03 5.17 -11.00
CA SER A 212 -15.35 5.99 -9.83
C SER A 212 -16.86 6.14 -9.62
N ASP A 213 -17.65 6.39 -10.70
CA ASP A 213 -19.09 6.51 -10.62
C ASP A 213 -19.78 5.17 -10.27
N ALA A 214 -19.21 4.05 -10.70
CA ALA A 214 -19.68 2.72 -10.33
C ALA A 214 -19.41 2.36 -8.86
N GLY A 215 -18.51 3.10 -8.18
CA GLY A 215 -18.20 2.93 -6.77
C GLY A 215 -16.94 2.11 -6.50
N GLN A 216 -16.01 2.02 -7.45
CA GLN A 216 -14.68 1.50 -7.17
C GLN A 216 -14.02 2.35 -6.08
N ARG A 217 -13.57 1.70 -5.01
CA ARG A 217 -13.16 2.37 -3.78
C ARG A 217 -11.74 2.90 -3.84
N SER A 218 -10.80 2.15 -4.46
CA SER A 218 -9.46 2.63 -4.75
C SER A 218 -9.00 2.30 -6.16
N ILE A 219 -8.16 3.18 -6.71
CA ILE A 219 -7.49 3.02 -7.99
C ILE A 219 -5.99 2.96 -7.71
N GLU A 220 -5.37 1.91 -8.23
CA GLU A 220 -3.96 1.61 -7.99
C GLU A 220 -3.08 2.14 -9.13
N HIS A 221 -1.81 2.47 -8.82
CA HIS A 221 -0.74 2.82 -9.78
C HIS A 221 -0.99 4.06 -10.65
N LEU A 222 -2.03 4.83 -10.39
CA LEU A 222 -2.47 5.95 -11.26
C LEU A 222 -2.71 5.50 -12.72
N GLY A 223 -3.08 4.22 -12.91
CA GLY A 223 -3.27 3.65 -14.23
C GLY A 223 -4.26 4.45 -15.08
N GLY A 224 -3.84 4.91 -16.27
CA GLY A 224 -4.69 5.67 -17.18
C GLY A 224 -4.93 7.13 -16.83
N ILE A 225 -4.29 7.69 -15.78
CA ILE A 225 -4.55 9.06 -15.33
C ILE A 225 -4.20 10.10 -16.40
N PHE A 226 -3.07 9.95 -17.10
CA PHE A 226 -2.68 10.87 -18.14
C PHE A 226 -3.56 10.74 -19.37
N ASP A 227 -3.99 9.51 -19.73
CA ASP A 227 -4.92 9.26 -20.81
C ASP A 227 -6.27 9.97 -20.53
N ALA A 228 -6.78 9.84 -19.30
CA ALA A 228 -8.04 10.45 -18.86
C ALA A 228 -7.98 11.98 -18.72
N CYS A 229 -6.78 12.54 -18.49
CA CYS A 229 -6.54 13.96 -18.34
C CYS A 229 -6.10 14.65 -19.66
N SER A 230 -6.05 13.90 -20.78
CA SER A 230 -5.58 14.39 -22.07
C SER A 230 -6.70 15.05 -22.87
N SER A 231 -6.38 16.15 -23.57
CA SER A 231 -7.26 16.74 -24.59
C SER A 231 -7.31 15.91 -25.89
N ALA A 232 -6.40 14.94 -26.07
CA ALA A 232 -6.33 14.01 -27.20
C ALA A 232 -6.90 12.61 -26.87
N ALA A 233 -7.82 12.50 -25.91
CA ALA A 233 -8.35 11.22 -25.40
C ALA A 233 -8.84 10.27 -26.51
N ALA A 234 -9.51 10.79 -27.58
CA ALA A 234 -9.99 9.97 -28.69
C ALA A 234 -8.85 9.33 -29.50
N GLU A 235 -7.75 10.05 -29.73
CA GLU A 235 -6.58 9.53 -30.42
C GLU A 235 -5.82 8.51 -29.55
N ILE A 236 -5.69 8.77 -28.25
CA ILE A 236 -5.10 7.84 -27.29
C ILE A 236 -5.87 6.53 -27.27
N GLU A 237 -7.21 6.57 -27.25
CA GLU A 237 -8.05 5.38 -27.27
C GLU A 237 -7.89 4.60 -28.60
N ARG A 238 -7.79 5.30 -29.72
CA ARG A 238 -7.50 4.68 -31.00
C ARG A 238 -6.15 3.95 -31.01
N LEU A 239 -5.11 4.56 -30.42
CA LEU A 239 -3.79 3.94 -30.29
C LEU A 239 -3.80 2.74 -29.34
N LYS A 240 -4.58 2.81 -28.26
CA LYS A 240 -4.75 1.74 -27.27
C LYS A 240 -5.46 0.52 -27.86
N SER A 241 -6.48 0.74 -28.69
CA SER A 241 -7.27 -0.30 -29.37
C SER A 241 -6.56 -0.92 -30.58
N ALA A 242 -5.39 -0.39 -30.98
CA ALA A 242 -4.64 -0.95 -32.10
C ALA A 242 -4.15 -2.37 -31.79
N PRO A 243 -4.18 -3.31 -32.77
CA PRO A 243 -3.69 -4.67 -32.56
C PRO A 243 -2.27 -4.70 -32.02
N PRO A 244 -1.92 -5.68 -31.16
CA PRO A 244 -0.56 -5.79 -30.64
C PRO A 244 0.44 -5.92 -31.80
N PRO A 245 1.67 -5.38 -31.66
CA PRO A 245 2.66 -5.48 -32.68
C PRO A 245 3.07 -6.95 -32.90
N LYS A 246 3.39 -7.30 -34.14
CA LYS A 246 3.89 -8.65 -34.47
C LYS A 246 5.28 -8.88 -33.86
N ASP A 247 6.11 -7.84 -33.83
CA ASP A 247 7.42 -7.85 -33.17
C ASP A 247 7.29 -7.28 -31.74
N PRO A 248 7.55 -8.10 -30.70
CA PRO A 248 7.51 -7.64 -29.32
C PRO A 248 8.43 -6.46 -29.01
N SER A 249 9.51 -6.26 -29.79
CA SER A 249 10.43 -5.14 -29.61
C SER A 249 9.82 -3.77 -29.96
N GLU A 250 8.73 -3.75 -30.72
CA GLU A 250 7.98 -2.52 -31.03
C GLU A 250 7.07 -2.06 -29.87
N PHE A 251 6.77 -2.96 -28.92
CA PHE A 251 5.83 -2.67 -27.85
C PHE A 251 6.25 -1.47 -26.99
N PRO A 252 7.52 -1.35 -26.52
CA PRO A 252 7.97 -0.18 -25.78
C PRO A 252 7.86 1.13 -26.57
N ARG A 253 8.15 1.11 -27.89
CA ARG A 253 8.00 2.30 -28.74
C ARG A 253 6.55 2.77 -28.84
N ARG A 254 5.60 1.84 -28.99
CA ARG A 254 4.17 2.17 -29.01
C ARG A 254 3.69 2.74 -27.67
N ILE A 255 4.13 2.15 -26.55
CA ILE A 255 3.84 2.69 -25.22
C ILE A 255 4.40 4.10 -25.09
N ALA A 256 5.67 4.31 -25.46
CA ALA A 256 6.31 5.62 -25.40
C ALA A 256 5.59 6.66 -26.25
N ALA A 257 5.23 6.32 -27.48
CA ALA A 257 4.52 7.23 -28.39
C ALA A 257 3.15 7.65 -27.83
N ARG A 258 2.33 6.67 -27.41
CA ARG A 258 1.03 6.93 -26.79
C ARG A 258 1.16 7.74 -25.49
N GLY A 259 2.07 7.32 -24.62
CA GLY A 259 2.28 7.99 -23.35
C GLY A 259 2.83 9.39 -23.50
N THR A 260 3.73 9.63 -24.48
CA THR A 260 4.21 10.98 -24.80
C THR A 260 3.07 11.86 -25.28
N LEU A 261 2.19 11.36 -26.17
CA LEU A 261 1.00 12.09 -26.59
C LEU A 261 0.12 12.47 -25.40
N ALA A 262 -0.11 11.54 -24.47
CA ALA A 262 -0.90 11.81 -23.26
C ALA A 262 -0.28 12.90 -22.39
N LEU A 263 1.05 12.89 -22.22
CA LEU A 263 1.78 13.91 -21.47
C LEU A 263 1.80 15.27 -22.20
N ASP A 264 1.95 15.29 -23.53
CA ASP A 264 1.98 16.54 -24.34
C ASP A 264 0.62 17.24 -24.37
N THR A 265 -0.45 16.47 -24.24
CA THR A 265 -1.83 16.96 -24.31
C THR A 265 -2.53 16.96 -22.95
N TYR A 266 -1.76 16.82 -21.88
CA TYR A 266 -2.27 16.90 -20.51
C TYR A 266 -2.98 18.24 -20.26
N SER A 267 -4.21 18.19 -19.75
CA SER A 267 -5.02 19.35 -19.41
C SER A 267 -5.34 19.38 -17.91
N PRO A 268 -4.78 20.34 -17.16
CA PRO A 268 -5.12 20.52 -15.74
C PRO A 268 -6.62 20.70 -15.49
N GLU A 269 -7.35 21.31 -16.45
CA GLU A 269 -8.79 21.52 -16.34
C GLU A 269 -9.57 20.21 -16.46
N ILE A 270 -9.21 19.34 -17.41
CA ILE A 270 -9.84 18.00 -17.57
C ILE A 270 -9.53 17.18 -16.31
N CYS A 271 -8.28 17.20 -15.87
CA CYS A 271 -7.84 16.50 -14.65
C CYS A 271 -8.59 17.01 -13.42
N GLY A 272 -8.76 18.32 -13.25
CA GLY A 272 -9.50 18.92 -12.15
C GLY A 272 -10.96 18.43 -12.07
N ARG A 273 -11.62 18.25 -13.21
CA ARG A 273 -12.99 17.66 -13.24
C ARG A 273 -12.99 16.18 -12.79
N LEU A 274 -11.97 15.43 -13.19
CA LEU A 274 -11.80 14.02 -12.74
C LEU A 274 -11.51 13.96 -11.24
N PHE A 275 -10.64 14.81 -10.72
CA PHE A 275 -10.32 14.86 -9.28
C PHE A 275 -11.54 15.24 -8.44
N ALA A 276 -12.31 16.23 -8.88
CA ALA A 276 -13.57 16.59 -8.21
C ALA A 276 -14.56 15.41 -8.18
N ARG A 277 -14.55 14.53 -9.20
CA ARG A 277 -15.33 13.29 -9.22
C ARG A 277 -14.81 12.29 -8.18
N PHE A 278 -13.51 12.06 -8.11
CA PHE A 278 -12.90 11.18 -7.09
C PHE A 278 -13.24 11.64 -5.67
N VAL A 279 -13.14 12.95 -5.41
CA VAL A 279 -13.50 13.53 -4.10
C VAL A 279 -14.98 13.28 -3.79
N ARG A 280 -15.86 13.59 -4.74
CA ARG A 280 -17.33 13.44 -4.55
C ARG A 280 -17.74 11.99 -4.32
N ASN A 281 -17.11 11.05 -5.02
CA ASN A 281 -17.41 9.63 -4.96
C ASN A 281 -16.63 8.90 -3.84
N GLY A 282 -15.67 9.57 -3.19
CA GLY A 282 -14.80 8.96 -2.19
C GLY A 282 -13.86 7.90 -2.76
N THR A 283 -13.40 8.09 -4.02
CA THR A 283 -12.46 7.17 -4.67
C THR A 283 -11.04 7.51 -4.27
N TRP A 284 -10.37 6.59 -3.56
CA TRP A 284 -9.00 6.75 -3.09
C TRP A 284 -7.98 6.44 -4.20
N GLN A 285 -6.78 6.99 -4.05
CA GLN A 285 -5.67 6.70 -4.95
C GLN A 285 -4.51 6.06 -4.19
N VAL A 286 -3.92 5.01 -4.77
CA VAL A 286 -2.70 4.37 -4.25
C VAL A 286 -1.63 4.47 -5.33
N PRO A 287 -0.80 5.54 -5.31
CA PRO A 287 0.09 5.86 -6.42
C PRO A 287 1.19 4.83 -6.68
N THR A 288 1.64 4.13 -5.66
CA THR A 288 2.77 3.18 -5.71
C THR A 288 4.01 3.77 -6.39
N LEU A 289 4.41 4.95 -5.91
CA LEU A 289 5.52 5.70 -6.48
C LEU A 289 6.85 4.92 -6.40
N ALA A 290 7.03 4.12 -5.33
CA ALA A 290 8.20 3.27 -5.17
C ALA A 290 8.39 2.30 -6.34
N THR A 291 7.31 1.66 -6.80
CA THR A 291 7.33 0.79 -7.99
C THR A 291 7.57 1.57 -9.28
N THR A 292 6.88 2.70 -9.46
CA THR A 292 7.08 3.55 -10.65
C THR A 292 8.54 4.04 -10.73
N TYR A 293 9.12 4.46 -9.60
CA TYR A 293 10.54 4.81 -9.52
C TYR A 293 11.44 3.62 -9.83
N GLY A 294 11.18 2.45 -9.22
CA GLY A 294 11.92 1.22 -9.44
C GLY A 294 12.03 0.85 -10.91
N ARG A 295 10.91 0.89 -11.62
CA ARG A 295 10.81 0.60 -13.05
C ARG A 295 11.43 1.68 -13.92
N THR A 296 11.27 2.96 -13.59
CA THR A 296 11.84 4.08 -14.35
C THR A 296 13.35 4.04 -14.37
N PHE A 297 13.97 3.77 -13.22
CA PHE A 297 15.42 3.81 -13.01
C PHE A 297 16.04 2.42 -12.81
N ILE A 298 15.48 1.39 -13.44
CA ILE A 298 15.97 0.01 -13.33
C ILE A 298 17.40 -0.16 -13.91
N ASP A 299 17.78 0.69 -14.86
CA ASP A 299 19.08 0.75 -15.50
C ASP A 299 20.13 1.60 -14.74
N ASP A 300 19.76 2.20 -13.61
CA ASP A 300 20.72 2.92 -12.75
C ASP A 300 21.65 1.92 -12.03
N LEU A 301 22.90 1.93 -12.45
CA LEU A 301 23.93 1.02 -11.93
C LEU A 301 24.21 1.21 -10.43
N SER A 302 23.99 2.42 -9.87
CA SER A 302 24.19 2.67 -8.43
C SER A 302 23.25 1.83 -7.55
N ARG A 303 22.14 1.38 -8.09
CA ARG A 303 21.18 0.51 -7.39
C ARG A 303 21.68 -0.92 -7.18
N ARG A 304 22.72 -1.33 -7.93
CA ARG A 304 23.36 -2.65 -7.78
C ARG A 304 24.13 -2.79 -6.46
N ASP A 305 24.47 -1.67 -5.83
CA ASP A 305 25.18 -1.62 -4.54
C ASP A 305 24.25 -1.25 -3.38
N ASP A 306 22.92 -1.25 -3.60
CA ASP A 306 21.95 -0.95 -2.55
C ASP A 306 22.11 -1.95 -1.39
N PRO A 307 22.39 -1.50 -0.15
CA PRO A 307 22.60 -2.41 0.99
C PRO A 307 21.36 -3.25 1.33
N ARG A 308 20.19 -2.86 0.86
CA ARG A 308 18.93 -3.61 1.05
C ARG A 308 18.88 -4.89 0.20
N LEU A 309 19.68 -5.01 -0.85
CA LEU A 309 19.79 -6.22 -1.67
C LEU A 309 20.15 -7.47 -0.85
N ARG A 310 20.81 -7.31 0.31
CA ARG A 310 21.12 -8.42 1.21
C ARG A 310 19.89 -9.16 1.75
N TYR A 311 18.71 -8.53 1.71
CA TYR A 311 17.45 -9.13 2.15
C TYR A 311 16.67 -9.82 1.02
N ILE A 312 17.16 -9.75 -0.21
CA ILE A 312 16.50 -10.27 -1.39
C ILE A 312 17.21 -11.55 -1.84
N PRO A 313 16.50 -12.67 -2.05
CA PRO A 313 17.08 -13.90 -2.56
C PRO A 313 17.83 -13.70 -3.88
N LYS A 314 18.88 -14.49 -4.09
CA LYS A 314 19.77 -14.37 -5.26
C LYS A 314 18.99 -14.45 -6.58
N GLU A 315 18.09 -15.42 -6.72
CA GLU A 315 17.28 -15.61 -7.92
C GLU A 315 16.41 -14.39 -8.22
N GLN A 316 15.84 -13.78 -7.19
CA GLN A 316 15.04 -12.57 -7.34
C GLN A 316 15.90 -11.37 -7.73
N ARG A 317 17.11 -11.21 -7.13
CA ARG A 317 18.06 -10.17 -7.56
C ARG A 317 18.48 -10.32 -9.02
N GLU A 318 18.69 -11.57 -9.48
CA GLU A 318 19.02 -11.85 -10.88
C GLU A 318 17.84 -11.46 -11.81
N SER A 319 16.59 -11.71 -11.41
CA SER A 319 15.43 -11.30 -12.20
C SER A 319 15.24 -9.77 -12.29
N TRP A 320 15.83 -9.00 -11.37
CA TRP A 320 15.78 -7.54 -11.36
C TRP A 320 16.81 -6.88 -12.28
N LYS A 321 17.73 -7.62 -12.84
CA LYS A 321 18.66 -7.07 -13.83
C LYS A 321 17.90 -6.64 -15.08
N PRO A 322 18.22 -5.49 -15.69
CA PRO A 322 17.50 -4.99 -16.86
C PRO A 322 17.38 -5.99 -18.01
N GLU A 323 18.41 -6.79 -18.22
CA GLU A 323 18.44 -7.84 -19.24
C GLU A 323 17.49 -9.01 -18.98
N ASN A 324 17.14 -9.27 -17.72
CA ASN A 324 16.27 -10.35 -17.27
C ASN A 324 14.85 -9.87 -16.93
N ASP A 325 14.68 -8.58 -16.65
CA ASP A 325 13.38 -8.00 -16.32
C ASP A 325 12.46 -7.98 -17.55
N PHE A 326 11.24 -8.48 -17.38
CA PHE A 326 10.27 -8.59 -18.47
C PHE A 326 9.97 -7.25 -19.15
N PHE A 327 9.91 -6.17 -18.36
CA PHE A 327 9.57 -4.83 -18.87
C PHE A 327 10.81 -4.08 -19.40
N ALA A 328 11.99 -4.38 -18.86
CA ALA A 328 13.21 -3.62 -19.17
C ALA A 328 14.00 -4.16 -20.35
N ARG A 329 13.97 -5.46 -20.61
CA ARG A 329 14.78 -6.11 -21.66
C ARG A 329 14.57 -5.60 -23.10
N PHE A 330 13.45 -4.97 -23.37
CA PHE A 330 13.13 -4.40 -24.67
C PHE A 330 13.13 -2.86 -24.67
N ARG A 331 13.67 -2.21 -23.63
CA ARG A 331 13.66 -0.75 -23.52
C ARG A 331 14.49 -0.12 -24.65
N THR A 332 13.92 0.90 -25.26
CA THR A 332 14.61 1.77 -26.24
C THR A 332 14.95 3.11 -25.58
N PRO A 333 15.91 3.91 -26.14
CA PRO A 333 16.22 5.23 -25.62
C PRO A 333 14.97 6.14 -25.50
N GLU A 334 14.05 6.06 -26.47
CA GLU A 334 12.80 6.82 -26.48
C GLU A 334 11.88 6.39 -25.31
N TYR A 335 11.79 5.08 -25.07
CA TYR A 335 11.02 4.55 -23.93
C TYR A 335 11.61 4.99 -22.59
N VAL A 336 12.94 4.97 -22.45
CA VAL A 336 13.61 5.44 -21.23
C VAL A 336 13.36 6.93 -21.01
N ALA A 337 13.46 7.75 -22.06
CA ALA A 337 13.18 9.18 -21.98
C ALA A 337 11.72 9.45 -21.58
N TYR A 338 10.78 8.71 -22.20
CA TYR A 338 9.37 8.76 -21.81
C TYR A 338 9.16 8.38 -20.34
N GLN A 339 9.75 7.28 -19.85
CA GLN A 339 9.59 6.83 -18.46
C GLN A 339 10.11 7.88 -17.45
N LYS A 340 11.25 8.50 -17.72
CA LYS A 340 11.80 9.58 -16.87
C LYS A 340 10.89 10.81 -16.84
N ARG A 341 10.31 11.18 -17.98
CA ARG A 341 9.31 12.25 -18.06
C ARG A 341 8.02 11.86 -17.35
N TYR A 342 7.53 10.63 -17.55
CA TYR A 342 6.35 10.10 -16.88
C TYR A 342 6.50 10.15 -15.35
N TRP A 343 7.66 9.76 -14.82
CA TRP A 343 7.96 9.90 -13.40
C TRP A 343 7.83 11.33 -12.89
N ALA A 344 8.46 12.28 -13.56
CA ALA A 344 8.40 13.69 -13.16
C ALA A 344 6.98 14.26 -13.22
N GLU A 345 6.19 13.90 -14.23
CA GLU A 345 4.79 14.33 -14.33
C GLU A 345 3.88 13.61 -13.33
N THR A 346 4.19 12.36 -12.98
CA THR A 346 3.47 11.59 -11.94
C THR A 346 3.54 12.29 -10.59
N LEU A 347 4.72 12.76 -10.18
CA LEU A 347 4.85 13.53 -8.94
C LEU A 347 3.97 14.79 -8.94
N LYS A 348 3.95 15.52 -10.06
CA LYS A 348 3.11 16.73 -10.19
C LYS A 348 1.62 16.41 -10.10
N VAL A 349 1.19 15.30 -10.72
CA VAL A 349 -0.22 14.85 -10.69
C VAL A 349 -0.63 14.43 -9.28
N VAL A 350 0.21 13.69 -8.55
CA VAL A 350 -0.04 13.31 -7.15
C VAL A 350 -0.19 14.55 -6.28
N GLY A 351 0.71 15.53 -6.43
CA GLY A 351 0.59 16.82 -5.73
C GLY A 351 -0.69 17.61 -6.11
N ALA A 352 -1.11 17.55 -7.37
CA ALA A 352 -2.36 18.17 -7.81
C ALA A 352 -3.60 17.46 -7.24
N MET A 353 -3.59 16.12 -7.16
CA MET A 353 -4.62 15.32 -6.49
C MET A 353 -4.75 15.71 -5.02
N HIS A 354 -3.62 15.77 -4.30
CA HIS A 354 -3.62 16.20 -2.89
C HIS A 354 -4.23 17.58 -2.71
N ARG A 355 -3.81 18.59 -3.50
CA ARG A 355 -4.38 19.95 -3.44
C ARG A 355 -5.87 20.00 -3.78
N ALA A 356 -6.35 19.09 -4.63
CA ALA A 356 -7.77 18.96 -4.96
C ALA A 356 -8.57 18.20 -3.88
N GLY A 357 -7.92 17.66 -2.83
CA GLY A 357 -8.57 16.92 -1.75
C GLY A 357 -8.86 15.45 -2.08
N VAL A 358 -8.27 14.90 -3.15
CA VAL A 358 -8.37 13.46 -3.45
C VAL A 358 -7.66 12.68 -2.36
N PRO A 359 -8.33 11.70 -1.73
CA PRO A 359 -7.73 10.92 -0.67
C PRO A 359 -6.65 9.96 -1.24
N ILE A 360 -5.47 9.93 -0.58
CA ILE A 360 -4.29 9.17 -1.01
C ILE A 360 -3.89 8.20 0.10
N LEU A 361 -3.53 6.97 -0.29
CA LEU A 361 -2.91 5.95 0.56
C LEU A 361 -1.48 5.67 0.10
N ALA A 362 -0.60 5.38 1.04
CA ALA A 362 0.74 4.89 0.76
C ALA A 362 0.70 3.38 0.50
N GLY A 363 1.29 2.95 -0.60
CA GLY A 363 1.42 1.55 -0.98
C GLY A 363 2.60 1.36 -1.91
N THR A 364 3.28 0.21 -1.85
CA THR A 364 4.56 0.02 -2.56
C THR A 364 4.48 -0.82 -3.81
N ASP A 365 3.44 -1.64 -3.97
CA ASP A 365 3.35 -2.69 -4.98
C ASP A 365 4.53 -3.67 -4.88
N LEU A 366 4.80 -4.08 -3.64
CA LEU A 366 5.86 -5.03 -3.32
C LEU A 366 5.75 -6.29 -4.18
N SER A 367 6.84 -6.69 -4.66
CA SER A 367 7.48 -7.80 -5.36
C SER A 367 8.01 -7.43 -6.74
N LEU A 368 7.93 -6.18 -7.16
CA LEU A 368 8.59 -5.70 -8.37
C LEU A 368 10.07 -5.31 -8.12
N ALA A 369 10.81 -5.07 -9.22
CA ALA A 369 12.24 -4.78 -9.14
C ALA A 369 12.54 -3.56 -8.27
N TYR A 370 13.50 -3.72 -7.35
CA TYR A 370 13.96 -2.69 -6.42
C TYR A 370 12.87 -2.13 -5.47
N VAL A 371 11.83 -2.89 -5.23
CA VAL A 371 10.86 -2.65 -4.15
C VAL A 371 11.18 -3.60 -3.00
N TYR A 372 11.63 -3.06 -1.88
CA TYR A 372 12.15 -3.81 -0.75
C TYR A 372 11.10 -3.93 0.36
N PRO A 373 10.78 -5.14 0.86
CA PRO A 373 9.77 -5.34 1.90
C PRO A 373 10.00 -4.45 3.12
N GLY A 374 9.00 -3.69 3.51
CA GLY A 374 9.05 -2.75 4.63
C GLY A 374 9.83 -1.46 4.32
N PHE A 375 11.02 -1.56 3.75
CA PHE A 375 11.88 -0.40 3.46
C PHE A 375 11.28 0.55 2.43
N SER A 376 10.67 0.01 1.37
CA SER A 376 10.15 0.85 0.29
C SER A 376 8.91 1.65 0.67
N LEU A 377 8.25 1.36 1.79
CA LEU A 377 7.21 2.23 2.31
C LEU A 377 7.78 3.59 2.74
N HIS A 378 8.97 3.62 3.30
CA HIS A 378 9.65 4.88 3.63
C HIS A 378 10.09 5.64 2.38
N ASP A 379 10.43 4.93 1.28
CA ASP A 379 10.69 5.55 -0.02
C ASP A 379 9.39 6.16 -0.57
N GLU A 380 8.26 5.44 -0.50
CA GLU A 380 6.93 5.93 -0.90
C GLU A 380 6.55 7.20 -0.15
N LEU A 381 6.72 7.23 1.19
CA LEU A 381 6.47 8.43 1.99
C LEU A 381 7.34 9.62 1.56
N ALA A 382 8.61 9.37 1.23
CA ALA A 382 9.51 10.41 0.74
C ALA A 382 9.07 10.94 -0.63
N PHE A 383 8.63 10.07 -1.54
CA PHE A 383 8.10 10.46 -2.85
C PHE A 383 6.77 11.21 -2.74
N LEU A 384 5.90 10.86 -1.79
CA LEU A 384 4.69 11.65 -1.52
C LEU A 384 5.05 13.08 -1.08
N VAL A 385 6.07 13.25 -0.24
CA VAL A 385 6.56 14.59 0.14
C VAL A 385 7.21 15.30 -1.04
N GLU A 386 8.00 14.62 -1.87
CA GLU A 386 8.56 15.15 -3.12
C GLU A 386 7.46 15.60 -4.09
N ALA A 387 6.34 14.89 -4.14
CA ALA A 387 5.15 15.27 -4.92
C ALA A 387 4.43 16.51 -4.35
N GLY A 388 4.79 16.99 -3.16
CA GLY A 388 4.27 18.20 -2.54
C GLY A 388 3.27 17.98 -1.40
N LEU A 389 3.13 16.76 -0.87
CA LEU A 389 2.38 16.52 0.35
C LEU A 389 3.21 17.00 1.57
N PRO A 390 2.62 17.72 2.53
CA PRO A 390 3.29 17.97 3.82
C PRO A 390 3.68 16.62 4.49
N PRO A 391 4.78 16.55 5.25
CA PRO A 391 5.19 15.31 5.94
C PRO A 391 4.09 14.68 6.79
N LEU A 392 3.27 15.49 7.47
CA LEU A 392 2.12 15.00 8.23
C LEU A 392 1.07 14.31 7.33
N GLU A 393 0.79 14.84 6.14
CA GLU A 393 -0.18 14.24 5.21
C GLU A 393 0.37 12.95 4.59
N ALA A 394 1.68 12.88 4.31
CA ALA A 394 2.33 11.63 3.90
C ALA A 394 2.25 10.56 5.01
N LEU A 395 2.48 10.92 6.29
CA LEU A 395 2.29 9.99 7.41
C LEU A 395 0.84 9.56 7.55
N LYS A 396 -0.12 10.47 7.38
CA LYS A 396 -1.55 10.11 7.40
C LYS A 396 -1.92 9.11 6.31
N ALA A 397 -1.28 9.17 5.14
CA ALA A 397 -1.51 8.23 4.06
C ALA A 397 -1.08 6.78 4.41
N ALA A 398 -0.23 6.60 5.42
CA ALA A 398 0.22 5.30 5.93
C ALA A 398 -0.29 4.96 7.35
N THR A 399 -1.15 5.77 7.95
CA THR A 399 -1.62 5.57 9.33
C THR A 399 -3.14 5.70 9.44
N ILE A 400 -3.66 6.91 9.73
CA ILE A 400 -5.10 7.14 9.86
C ILE A 400 -5.85 7.00 8.52
N GLY A 401 -5.20 7.26 7.39
CA GLY A 401 -5.77 7.05 6.04
C GLY A 401 -6.20 5.60 5.82
N PRO A 402 -5.29 4.60 5.95
CA PRO A 402 -5.64 3.18 5.96
C PRO A 402 -6.76 2.83 6.93
N ALA A 403 -6.71 3.34 8.15
CA ALA A 403 -7.75 3.07 9.14
C ALA A 403 -9.14 3.56 8.69
N ARG A 404 -9.23 4.78 8.14
CA ARG A 404 -10.47 5.34 7.57
C ARG A 404 -10.92 4.57 6.34
N PHE A 405 -9.98 4.25 5.46
CA PHE A 405 -10.27 3.45 4.27
C PHE A 405 -10.86 2.09 4.63
N LEU A 406 -10.33 1.43 5.65
CA LEU A 406 -10.79 0.12 6.11
C LEU A 406 -12.00 0.18 7.06
N GLY A 407 -12.45 1.38 7.47
CA GLY A 407 -13.51 1.54 8.47
C GLY A 407 -13.09 1.15 9.89
N LEU A 408 -11.79 1.24 10.18
CA LEU A 408 -11.17 0.86 11.47
C LEU A 408 -10.69 2.06 12.29
N ASP A 409 -10.98 3.29 11.86
CA ASP A 409 -10.53 4.53 12.49
C ASP A 409 -11.10 4.73 13.91
N GLY A 410 -12.16 4.01 14.27
CA GLY A 410 -12.59 3.89 15.67
C GLY A 410 -11.63 3.10 16.57
N THR A 411 -10.74 2.27 16.00
CA THR A 411 -9.93 1.29 16.75
C THR A 411 -8.44 1.39 16.54
N LEU A 412 -7.96 1.95 15.43
CA LEU A 412 -6.54 2.12 15.11
C LEU A 412 -6.28 3.38 14.28
N GLY A 413 -5.01 3.64 13.94
CA GLY A 413 -4.58 4.76 13.09
C GLY A 413 -4.30 6.07 13.83
N THR A 414 -4.63 6.18 15.12
CA THR A 414 -4.30 7.33 15.98
C THR A 414 -3.76 6.86 17.34
N ILE A 415 -3.08 7.76 18.07
CA ILE A 415 -2.58 7.48 19.43
C ILE A 415 -3.55 8.12 20.44
N GLU A 416 -4.58 7.37 20.78
CA GLU A 416 -5.64 7.80 21.70
C GLU A 416 -6.03 6.64 22.64
N PRO A 417 -6.48 6.93 23.89
CA PRO A 417 -6.96 5.89 24.80
C PRO A 417 -8.04 4.99 24.16
N GLY A 418 -7.95 3.69 24.41
CA GLY A 418 -8.85 2.66 23.86
C GLY A 418 -8.43 2.10 22.50
N LYS A 419 -7.56 2.77 21.74
CA LYS A 419 -7.05 2.29 20.45
C LYS A 419 -6.11 1.10 20.61
N ILE A 420 -6.03 0.29 19.55
CA ILE A 420 -5.06 -0.81 19.44
C ILE A 420 -3.64 -0.25 19.39
N THR A 421 -2.70 -0.95 20.01
CA THR A 421 -1.30 -0.54 20.13
C THR A 421 -0.43 -1.13 19.03
N ASP A 422 -0.63 -0.65 17.81
CA ASP A 422 0.35 -0.77 16.76
C ASP A 422 1.04 0.62 16.66
N LEU A 423 2.29 0.72 17.14
CA LEU A 423 3.00 1.98 17.33
C LEU A 423 4.45 1.86 16.86
N VAL A 424 5.02 2.97 16.39
CA VAL A 424 6.44 3.06 16.01
C VAL A 424 7.10 4.18 16.79
N LEU A 425 8.18 3.84 17.50
CA LEU A 425 9.06 4.79 18.18
C LEU A 425 10.22 5.13 17.27
N LEU A 426 10.44 6.42 17.02
CA LEU A 426 11.44 6.95 16.11
C LEU A 426 12.50 7.76 16.88
N ASP A 427 13.77 7.69 16.44
CA ASP A 427 14.89 8.48 17.02
C ASP A 427 14.91 9.94 16.59
N ALA A 428 14.11 10.34 15.57
CA ALA A 428 14.09 11.71 15.09
C ALA A 428 12.71 12.11 14.57
N ASP A 429 12.47 13.43 14.50
CA ASP A 429 11.20 14.02 14.11
C ASP A 429 10.86 13.75 12.64
N PRO A 430 9.80 12.95 12.33
CA PRO A 430 9.39 12.66 10.97
C PRO A 430 8.67 13.84 10.30
N LEU A 431 8.25 14.85 11.05
CA LEU A 431 7.64 16.06 10.51
C LEU A 431 8.69 17.08 10.05
N ALA A 432 9.89 17.06 10.65
CA ALA A 432 11.03 17.84 10.19
C ALA A 432 11.65 17.27 8.91
N ASP A 433 11.74 15.95 8.82
CA ASP A 433 12.17 15.22 7.63
C ASP A 433 11.49 13.86 7.61
N ILE A 434 10.68 13.61 6.60
CA ILE A 434 9.94 12.34 6.46
C ILE A 434 10.86 11.12 6.42
N ARG A 435 12.13 11.26 5.98
CA ARG A 435 13.14 10.20 5.97
C ARG A 435 13.50 9.71 7.37
N ASN A 436 13.19 10.48 8.42
CA ASN A 436 13.36 10.07 9.82
C ASN A 436 12.44 8.91 10.21
N THR A 437 11.41 8.58 9.43
CA THR A 437 10.61 7.36 9.62
C THR A 437 11.44 6.07 9.53
N ARG A 438 12.62 6.12 8.90
CA ARG A 438 13.58 5.00 8.84
C ARG A 438 14.38 4.80 10.14
N ARG A 439 14.38 5.80 11.04
CA ARG A 439 15.17 5.80 12.28
C ARG A 439 14.36 5.18 13.42
N ILE A 440 14.09 3.87 13.30
CA ILE A 440 13.22 3.14 14.22
C ILE A 440 13.98 2.75 15.47
N ALA A 441 13.50 3.24 16.61
CA ALA A 441 14.00 2.91 17.95
C ALA A 441 13.24 1.73 18.58
N GLY A 442 12.03 1.40 18.08
CA GLY A 442 11.25 0.27 18.54
C GLY A 442 9.87 0.24 17.90
N VAL A 443 9.22 -0.92 17.99
CA VAL A 443 7.88 -1.14 17.43
C VAL A 443 7.01 -1.82 18.48
N VAL A 444 5.76 -1.37 18.61
CA VAL A 444 4.73 -2.13 19.30
C VAL A 444 3.80 -2.72 18.25
N VAL A 445 3.64 -4.01 18.24
CA VAL A 445 2.72 -4.72 17.35
C VAL A 445 1.89 -5.72 18.16
N ASN A 446 0.58 -5.67 18.00
CA ASN A 446 -0.34 -6.51 18.79
C ASN A 446 -0.06 -6.42 20.31
N GLY A 447 0.30 -5.24 20.83
CA GLY A 447 0.65 -5.02 22.23
C GLY A 447 2.03 -5.53 22.66
N ARG A 448 2.80 -6.17 21.77
CA ARG A 448 4.15 -6.66 22.05
C ARG A 448 5.18 -5.60 21.67
N TRP A 449 6.09 -5.30 22.59
CA TRP A 449 7.24 -4.43 22.34
C TRP A 449 8.38 -5.19 21.67
N LEU A 450 8.81 -4.70 20.52
CA LEU A 450 10.00 -5.11 19.79
C LEU A 450 11.06 -4.01 19.95
N GLY A 451 12.05 -4.26 20.80
CA GLY A 451 13.13 -3.29 21.03
C GLY A 451 14.23 -3.36 19.97
N PRO A 452 15.22 -2.45 20.02
CA PRO A 452 16.26 -2.32 18.99
C PRO A 452 17.01 -3.63 18.71
N GLU A 453 17.39 -4.38 19.73
CA GLU A 453 18.12 -5.65 19.59
C GLU A 453 17.25 -6.73 18.91
N GLU A 454 15.96 -6.79 19.23
CA GLU A 454 15.04 -7.73 18.62
C GLU A 454 14.82 -7.39 17.12
N LEU A 455 14.61 -6.10 16.80
CA LEU A 455 14.47 -5.63 15.43
C LEU A 455 15.74 -5.90 14.61
N LYS A 456 16.92 -5.64 15.19
CA LYS A 456 18.20 -5.98 14.56
C LYS A 456 18.30 -7.49 14.30
N GLY A 457 17.96 -8.32 15.29
CA GLY A 457 17.96 -9.77 15.14
C GLY A 457 16.99 -10.27 14.06
N MET A 458 15.85 -9.60 13.84
CA MET A 458 14.92 -9.87 12.75
C MET A 458 15.58 -9.60 11.40
N LEU A 459 16.23 -8.45 11.24
CA LEU A 459 16.95 -8.08 10.02
C LEU A 459 18.12 -9.04 9.73
N ASP A 460 18.91 -9.40 10.75
CA ASP A 460 20.04 -10.31 10.59
C ASP A 460 19.58 -11.71 10.13
N ARG A 461 18.49 -12.22 10.69
CA ARG A 461 17.90 -13.50 10.25
C ARG A 461 17.36 -13.41 8.82
N ALA A 462 16.64 -12.34 8.47
CA ALA A 462 16.14 -12.16 7.12
C ALA A 462 17.26 -12.10 6.08
N ALA A 463 18.38 -11.45 6.39
CA ALA A 463 19.56 -11.42 5.53
C ALA A 463 20.21 -12.81 5.38
N ALA A 464 20.31 -13.58 6.48
CA ALA A 464 20.83 -14.93 6.45
C ALA A 464 19.95 -15.89 5.62
N ASP A 465 18.63 -15.75 5.72
CA ASP A 465 17.68 -16.55 4.94
C ASP A 465 17.70 -16.20 3.45
N ALA A 466 17.90 -14.94 3.09
CA ALA A 466 18.03 -14.50 1.70
C ALA A 466 19.36 -14.94 1.05
N ALA A 467 20.37 -15.29 1.84
CA ALA A 467 21.68 -15.74 1.37
C ALA A 467 21.72 -17.26 1.08
N ARG A 468 20.74 -18.03 1.54
CA ARG A 468 20.61 -19.49 1.31
C ARG A 468 20.00 -19.80 -0.05
#